data_0f17b7bde6bdd7a8f76775440f3f84c2
#
_entry.id   0f17b7bde6bdd7a8f76775440f3f84c2
#
_cell.length_a   1.000
_cell.length_b   1.000
_cell.length_c   1.000
_cell.angle_alpha   90.00
_cell.angle_beta   90.00
_cell.angle_gamma   90.00
#
_symmetry.space_group_name_H-M   'P 1'
#
loop_
_entity.id
_entity.type
_entity.pdbx_description
1 polymer ?
#
loop_
_entity_poly.entity_id
_entity_poly.type
_entity_poly.pdbx_seq_one_letter_code
_entity_poly.pdbx_strand_id
1 'polypeptide(L)'
;MDRINTSLDFGNAHLELLSDSRTDDVVQFLKDYFFPDETLCKSIGFKYEDSMTEHVKELLAENLSILLIDNMTNEIIGCRGLAMCKKGGADFSLKTTSKEWRHIWAFIEHKNEEMNLFKRFNVDIGVAFLFLCTRKEYRSKGLASRMFQAAILFCKELGLSPVCIKGEGSALHSQRIYEKFGFETIHVLRHDEYIIDGEVIFKNTEDVESTKCYLKQL
;
A
#
# COMPACT_ATOMS: atom_id res chain seq x y z
N MET A 1 -6.66 2.55 -18.35
CA MET A 1 -7.73 2.15 -17.39
C MET A 1 -9.01 1.62 -18.07
N ASP A 2 -9.41 2.08 -19.25
CA ASP A 2 -10.68 1.69 -19.88
C ASP A 2 -10.86 0.17 -20.07
N ARG A 3 -9.81 -0.52 -20.54
CA ARG A 3 -9.82 -1.99 -20.66
C ARG A 3 -10.02 -2.69 -19.32
N ILE A 4 -9.41 -2.17 -18.26
CA ILE A 4 -9.52 -2.74 -16.91
C ILE A 4 -10.90 -2.49 -16.35
N ASN A 5 -11.45 -1.28 -16.52
CA ASN A 5 -12.83 -0.95 -16.15
C ASN A 5 -13.85 -1.83 -16.85
N THR A 6 -13.61 -2.17 -18.12
CA THR A 6 -14.49 -3.08 -18.88
C THR A 6 -14.37 -4.53 -18.44
N SER A 7 -13.20 -4.95 -17.94
CA SER A 7 -12.92 -6.34 -17.55
C SER A 7 -13.31 -6.69 -16.12
N LEU A 8 -13.49 -5.70 -15.25
CA LEU A 8 -13.79 -5.87 -13.84
C LEU A 8 -15.03 -5.08 -13.45
N ASP A 9 -15.98 -5.76 -12.82
CA ASP A 9 -17.23 -5.14 -12.35
C ASP A 9 -17.01 -4.42 -11.01
N PHE A 10 -17.17 -3.10 -10.99
CA PHE A 10 -17.15 -2.26 -9.79
C PHE A 10 -18.54 -1.75 -9.39
N GLY A 11 -19.61 -2.26 -10.03
CA GLY A 11 -20.97 -1.79 -9.80
C GLY A 11 -21.15 -0.34 -10.24
N ASN A 12 -21.62 0.52 -9.35
CA ASN A 12 -21.82 1.95 -9.65
C ASN A 12 -20.56 2.79 -9.43
N ALA A 13 -19.39 2.23 -9.77
CA ALA A 13 -18.10 2.91 -9.64
C ALA A 13 -17.18 2.56 -10.82
N HIS A 14 -16.14 3.36 -11.01
CA HIS A 14 -15.09 3.11 -11.99
C HIS A 14 -13.71 3.42 -11.44
N LEU A 15 -12.69 2.92 -12.12
CA LEU A 15 -11.30 3.20 -11.78
C LEU A 15 -10.75 4.38 -12.57
N GLU A 16 -10.01 5.24 -11.88
CA GLU A 16 -9.17 6.29 -12.47
C GLU A 16 -7.71 6.11 -12.02
N LEU A 17 -6.77 6.59 -12.83
CA LEU A 17 -5.42 6.83 -12.35
C LEU A 17 -5.38 8.14 -11.57
N LEU A 18 -4.54 8.17 -10.54
CA LEU A 18 -4.24 9.40 -9.83
C LEU A 18 -3.75 10.46 -10.83
N SER A 19 -4.19 11.68 -10.67
CA SER A 19 -3.69 12.86 -11.36
C SER A 19 -3.29 13.94 -10.34
N ASP A 20 -2.45 14.87 -10.73
CA ASP A 20 -1.99 15.96 -9.84
C ASP A 20 -3.17 16.74 -9.22
N SER A 21 -4.25 16.91 -9.97
CA SER A 21 -5.46 17.60 -9.50
C SER A 21 -6.22 16.83 -8.40
N ARG A 22 -5.98 15.54 -8.22
CA ARG A 22 -6.60 14.68 -7.22
C ARG A 22 -5.67 14.35 -6.03
N THR A 23 -4.42 14.80 -6.05
CA THR A 23 -3.43 14.43 -5.04
C THR A 23 -3.87 14.83 -3.63
N ASP A 24 -4.37 16.05 -3.45
CA ASP A 24 -4.84 16.52 -2.13
C ASP A 24 -6.09 15.73 -1.67
N ASP A 25 -7.00 15.41 -2.59
CA ASP A 25 -8.18 14.59 -2.29
C ASP A 25 -7.77 13.18 -1.81
N VAL A 26 -6.74 12.58 -2.45
CA VAL A 26 -6.22 11.26 -2.05
C VAL A 26 -5.52 11.32 -0.70
N VAL A 27 -4.74 12.35 -0.43
CA VAL A 27 -4.11 12.56 0.89
C VAL A 27 -5.18 12.64 1.97
N GLN A 28 -6.24 13.43 1.74
CA GLN A 28 -7.37 13.54 2.68
C GLN A 28 -8.10 12.19 2.83
N PHE A 29 -8.32 11.47 1.71
CA PHE A 29 -8.93 10.15 1.73
C PHE A 29 -8.12 9.15 2.57
N LEU A 30 -6.79 9.13 2.43
CA LEU A 30 -5.91 8.26 3.23
C LEU A 30 -5.93 8.66 4.72
N LYS A 31 -5.96 9.96 5.02
CA LYS A 31 -6.09 10.49 6.39
C LYS A 31 -7.37 10.02 7.06
N ASP A 32 -8.48 9.97 6.34
CA ASP A 32 -9.80 9.65 6.89
C ASP A 32 -10.09 8.14 6.93
N TYR A 33 -9.55 7.37 5.99
CA TYR A 33 -9.98 5.97 5.78
C TYR A 33 -8.87 4.92 5.83
N PHE A 34 -7.60 5.30 5.62
CA PHE A 34 -6.47 4.36 5.69
C PHE A 34 -5.80 4.40 7.05
N PHE A 35 -5.18 5.50 7.42
CA PHE A 35 -4.38 5.60 8.63
C PHE A 35 -5.13 5.26 9.94
N PRO A 36 -6.41 5.65 10.12
CA PRO A 36 -7.16 5.30 11.33
C PRO A 36 -7.47 3.80 11.47
N ASP A 37 -7.47 3.06 10.35
CA ASP A 37 -7.85 1.63 10.31
C ASP A 37 -6.65 0.70 10.03
N GLU A 38 -5.48 1.26 9.71
CA GLU A 38 -4.27 0.47 9.45
C GLU A 38 -3.75 -0.14 10.77
N THR A 39 -3.40 -1.43 10.74
CA THR A 39 -3.11 -2.23 11.94
C THR A 39 -1.96 -1.67 12.77
N LEU A 40 -0.84 -1.30 12.14
CA LEU A 40 0.33 -0.76 12.85
C LEU A 40 0.03 0.63 13.40
N CYS A 41 -0.64 1.48 12.63
CA CYS A 41 -1.08 2.81 13.06
C CYS A 41 -1.97 2.73 14.31
N LYS A 42 -2.98 1.85 14.28
CA LYS A 42 -3.88 1.64 15.43
C LYS A 42 -3.13 1.14 16.66
N SER A 43 -2.21 0.20 16.49
CA SER A 43 -1.51 -0.47 17.59
C SER A 43 -0.65 0.47 18.43
N ILE A 44 -0.13 1.54 17.83
CA ILE A 44 0.72 2.54 18.50
C ILE A 44 0.00 3.87 18.76
N GLY A 45 -1.31 3.93 18.49
CA GLY A 45 -2.10 5.16 18.70
C GLY A 45 -1.69 6.31 17.77
N PHE A 46 -1.22 5.96 16.57
CA PHE A 46 -0.79 6.93 15.57
C PHE A 46 -1.89 7.93 15.23
N LYS A 47 -1.51 9.20 15.13
CA LYS A 47 -2.36 10.28 14.61
C LYS A 47 -1.67 10.93 13.44
N TYR A 48 -2.42 11.12 12.35
CA TYR A 48 -1.90 11.81 11.18
C TYR A 48 -1.55 13.25 11.52
N GLU A 49 -0.34 13.66 11.19
CA GLU A 49 0.16 15.03 11.36
C GLU A 49 0.41 15.66 9.99
N ASP A 50 0.19 16.97 9.89
CA ASP A 50 0.40 17.69 8.63
C ASP A 50 1.86 17.61 8.12
N SER A 51 2.83 17.41 9.04
CA SER A 51 4.23 17.14 8.68
C SER A 51 4.45 15.92 7.79
N MET A 52 3.46 15.00 7.75
CA MET A 52 3.50 13.79 6.92
C MET A 52 2.96 14.00 5.50
N THR A 53 2.25 15.09 5.28
CA THR A 53 1.55 15.33 4.00
C THR A 53 2.52 15.30 2.83
N GLU A 54 3.67 15.93 2.95
CA GLU A 54 4.69 15.95 1.89
C GLU A 54 5.26 14.55 1.64
N HIS A 55 5.50 13.77 2.68
CA HIS A 55 5.95 12.39 2.53
C HIS A 55 4.91 11.52 1.81
N VAL A 56 3.62 11.64 2.16
CA VAL A 56 2.55 10.92 1.46
C VAL A 56 2.43 11.36 0.01
N LYS A 57 2.58 12.65 -0.29
CA LYS A 57 2.61 13.18 -1.66
C LYS A 57 3.81 12.64 -2.45
N GLU A 58 5.00 12.52 -1.83
CA GLU A 58 6.18 11.91 -2.47
C GLU A 58 5.89 10.45 -2.87
N LEU A 59 5.21 9.66 -2.01
CA LEU A 59 4.82 8.28 -2.31
C LEU A 59 3.80 8.17 -3.46
N LEU A 60 3.06 9.24 -3.74
CA LEU A 60 2.03 9.31 -4.78
C LEU A 60 2.50 10.00 -6.06
N ALA A 61 3.69 10.63 -6.05
CA ALA A 61 4.15 11.59 -7.07
C ALA A 61 4.24 11.05 -8.50
N GLU A 62 4.32 9.73 -8.68
CA GLU A 62 4.42 9.13 -10.02
C GLU A 62 3.06 8.95 -10.72
N ASN A 63 1.95 9.32 -10.07
CA ASN A 63 0.58 9.23 -10.60
C ASN A 63 0.19 7.82 -11.07
N LEU A 64 0.78 6.77 -10.47
CA LEU A 64 0.49 5.38 -10.79
C LEU A 64 -0.64 4.79 -9.94
N SER A 65 -1.02 5.48 -8.86
CA SER A 65 -2.03 5.00 -7.92
C SER A 65 -3.40 4.93 -8.58
N ILE A 66 -4.18 3.93 -8.20
CA ILE A 66 -5.51 3.64 -8.75
C ILE A 66 -6.56 4.07 -7.74
N LEU A 67 -7.49 4.90 -8.19
CA LEU A 67 -8.63 5.39 -7.43
C LEU A 67 -9.89 4.66 -7.86
N LEU A 68 -10.76 4.35 -6.93
CA LEU A 68 -12.12 3.90 -7.20
C LEU A 68 -13.06 5.06 -6.93
N ILE A 69 -13.78 5.48 -7.96
CA ILE A 69 -14.64 6.66 -7.96
C ILE A 69 -16.11 6.23 -8.04
N ASP A 70 -16.94 6.76 -7.18
CA ASP A 70 -18.39 6.57 -7.25
C ASP A 70 -18.96 7.40 -8.42
N ASN A 71 -19.73 6.74 -9.30
CA ASN A 71 -20.27 7.36 -10.52
C ASN A 71 -21.33 8.45 -10.26
N MET A 72 -21.98 8.42 -9.10
CA MET A 72 -23.05 9.38 -8.78
C MET A 72 -22.50 10.64 -8.10
N THR A 73 -21.52 10.46 -7.20
CA THR A 73 -21.01 11.57 -6.37
C THR A 73 -19.68 12.11 -6.86
N ASN A 74 -18.97 11.40 -7.75
CA ASN A 74 -17.61 11.67 -8.19
C ASN A 74 -16.59 11.70 -7.04
N GLU A 75 -16.92 11.04 -5.91
CA GLU A 75 -16.04 10.95 -4.75
C GLU A 75 -15.14 9.71 -4.81
N ILE A 76 -13.97 9.83 -4.20
CA ILE A 76 -13.06 8.69 -3.99
C ILE A 76 -13.68 7.77 -2.93
N ILE A 77 -13.93 6.51 -3.29
CA ILE A 77 -14.44 5.47 -2.39
C ILE A 77 -13.44 4.35 -2.14
N GLY A 78 -12.31 4.36 -2.87
CA GLY A 78 -11.21 3.43 -2.67
C GLY A 78 -9.91 3.95 -3.26
N CYS A 79 -8.80 3.49 -2.69
CA CYS A 79 -7.46 3.83 -3.17
C CYS A 79 -6.55 2.60 -3.11
N ARG A 80 -5.78 2.40 -4.16
CA ARG A 80 -4.63 1.51 -4.23
C ARG A 80 -3.40 2.30 -4.62
N GLY A 81 -2.52 2.57 -3.65
CA GLY A 81 -1.25 3.24 -3.89
C GLY A 81 -0.27 2.35 -4.64
N LEU A 82 0.39 2.94 -5.65
CA LEU A 82 1.49 2.32 -6.39
C LEU A 82 2.61 3.32 -6.54
N ALA A 83 3.85 2.84 -6.41
CA ALA A 83 5.05 3.61 -6.71
C ALA A 83 6.09 2.73 -7.40
N MET A 84 6.94 3.34 -8.25
CA MET A 84 8.10 2.65 -8.80
C MET A 84 9.19 2.52 -7.74
N CYS A 85 9.82 1.37 -7.66
CA CYS A 85 11.03 1.19 -6.90
C CYS A 85 12.20 0.94 -7.86
N LYS A 86 13.31 1.67 -7.68
CA LYS A 86 14.51 1.60 -8.53
C LYS A 86 15.69 1.17 -7.69
N LYS A 87 16.52 0.29 -8.23
CA LYS A 87 17.76 -0.15 -7.58
C LYS A 87 18.68 1.05 -7.38
N GLY A 88 19.14 1.26 -6.14
CA GLY A 88 19.93 2.43 -5.79
C GLY A 88 19.17 3.76 -5.85
N GLY A 89 17.84 3.72 -5.99
CA GLY A 89 17.00 4.91 -5.87
C GLY A 89 17.06 5.47 -4.46
N ALA A 90 16.80 6.77 -4.33
CA ALA A 90 16.74 7.42 -3.03
C ALA A 90 15.65 6.77 -2.16
N ASP A 91 15.99 6.42 -0.93
CA ASP A 91 14.99 6.11 0.06
C ASP A 91 14.11 7.35 0.25
N PHE A 92 12.80 7.14 0.36
CA PHE A 92 11.88 8.25 0.61
C PHE A 92 12.31 8.95 1.90
N SER A 93 12.71 10.23 1.80
CA SER A 93 13.23 10.93 2.95
C SER A 93 12.11 11.16 3.97
N LEU A 94 12.25 10.56 5.13
CA LEU A 94 11.33 10.74 6.26
C LEU A 94 11.43 12.17 6.82
N LYS A 95 10.67 13.08 6.25
CA LYS A 95 10.56 14.49 6.71
C LYS A 95 9.44 14.64 7.73
N THR A 96 9.34 13.74 8.71
CA THR A 96 8.28 13.80 9.72
C THR A 96 8.83 13.96 11.13
N THR A 97 8.11 14.69 11.96
CA THR A 97 8.34 14.80 13.41
C THR A 97 7.66 13.69 14.19
N SER A 98 6.68 12.99 13.61
CA SER A 98 5.96 11.90 14.27
C SER A 98 6.90 10.74 14.62
N LYS A 99 7.00 10.45 15.93
CA LYS A 99 7.74 9.30 16.45
C LYS A 99 7.09 7.98 16.01
N GLU A 100 5.78 7.92 16.06
CA GLU A 100 4.97 6.76 15.69
C GLU A 100 5.17 6.40 14.22
N TRP A 101 5.10 7.40 13.32
CA TRP A 101 5.33 7.16 11.90
C TRP A 101 6.76 6.68 11.61
N ARG A 102 7.75 7.23 12.30
CA ARG A 102 9.13 6.75 12.18
C ARG A 102 9.29 5.29 12.61
N HIS A 103 8.59 4.85 13.66
CA HIS A 103 8.59 3.43 14.07
C HIS A 103 7.97 2.52 13.02
N ILE A 104 6.82 2.91 12.46
CA ILE A 104 6.15 2.14 11.38
C ILE A 104 7.07 2.03 10.17
N TRP A 105 7.65 3.15 9.74
CA TRP A 105 8.52 3.19 8.58
C TRP A 105 9.78 2.37 8.79
N ALA A 106 10.46 2.54 9.90
CA ALA A 106 11.65 1.77 10.25
C ALA A 106 11.37 0.25 10.33
N PHE A 107 10.21 -0.13 10.84
CA PHE A 107 9.77 -1.52 10.87
C PHE A 107 9.58 -2.10 9.46
N ILE A 108 8.97 -1.34 8.57
CA ILE A 108 8.79 -1.76 7.17
C ILE A 108 10.14 -1.78 6.43
N GLU A 109 10.96 -0.76 6.60
CA GLU A 109 12.27 -0.65 5.92
C GLU A 109 13.30 -1.66 6.41
N HIS A 110 13.29 -2.00 7.71
CA HIS A 110 14.22 -2.98 8.29
C HIS A 110 14.28 -4.29 7.50
N LYS A 111 13.25 -4.63 6.77
CA LYS A 111 13.15 -5.85 5.96
C LYS A 111 13.29 -5.62 4.45
N ASN A 112 13.34 -4.38 3.99
CA ASN A 112 13.56 -4.10 2.57
C ASN A 112 14.92 -4.65 2.08
N GLU A 113 15.94 -4.72 2.94
CA GLU A 113 17.24 -5.31 2.60
C GLU A 113 17.13 -6.83 2.37
N GLU A 114 16.37 -7.54 3.23
CA GLU A 114 16.13 -8.98 3.08
C GLU A 114 15.18 -9.28 1.90
N MET A 115 14.23 -8.37 1.65
CA MET A 115 13.31 -8.41 0.52
C MET A 115 13.91 -7.84 -0.75
N ASN A 116 15.20 -7.95 -0.97
CA ASN A 116 15.84 -7.32 -2.12
C ASN A 116 15.31 -7.89 -3.45
N LEU A 117 14.16 -7.34 -3.88
CA LEU A 117 13.49 -7.61 -5.14
C LEU A 117 14.46 -7.55 -6.33
N PHE A 118 15.36 -6.58 -6.33
CA PHE A 118 16.32 -6.37 -7.41
C PHE A 118 17.32 -7.51 -7.51
N LYS A 119 17.83 -7.98 -6.38
CA LYS A 119 18.74 -9.14 -6.34
C LYS A 119 18.00 -10.44 -6.65
N ARG A 120 16.78 -10.62 -6.10
CA ARG A 120 16.01 -11.86 -6.25
C ARG A 120 15.59 -12.12 -7.69
N PHE A 121 15.11 -11.09 -8.38
CA PHE A 121 14.61 -11.22 -9.76
C PHE A 121 15.59 -10.70 -10.82
N ASN A 122 16.76 -10.24 -10.40
CA ASN A 122 17.78 -9.66 -11.30
C ASN A 122 17.21 -8.53 -12.18
N VAL A 123 16.54 -7.56 -11.54
CA VAL A 123 15.92 -6.40 -12.19
C VAL A 123 16.42 -5.11 -11.55
N ASP A 124 16.33 -4.01 -12.28
CA ASP A 124 16.70 -2.69 -11.78
C ASP A 124 15.48 -1.82 -11.41
N ILE A 125 14.28 -2.27 -11.80
CA ILE A 125 13.03 -1.55 -11.59
C ILE A 125 11.95 -2.55 -11.14
N GLY A 126 11.12 -2.14 -10.19
CA GLY A 126 9.94 -2.87 -9.74
C GLY A 126 8.81 -1.91 -9.37
N VAL A 127 7.69 -2.45 -8.91
CA VAL A 127 6.53 -1.71 -8.44
C VAL A 127 6.29 -2.03 -6.98
N ALA A 128 6.16 -1.01 -6.15
CA ALA A 128 5.71 -1.14 -4.77
C ALA A 128 4.20 -0.99 -4.70
N PHE A 129 3.53 -1.95 -4.07
CA PHE A 129 2.13 -1.88 -3.71
C PHE A 129 2.01 -1.27 -2.32
N LEU A 130 1.47 -0.06 -2.26
CA LEU A 130 1.33 0.74 -1.05
C LEU A 130 -0.09 0.62 -0.47
N PHE A 131 -0.69 1.72 -0.12
CA PHE A 131 -2.01 1.82 0.48
C PHE A 131 -3.09 1.00 -0.25
N LEU A 132 -3.89 0.22 0.48
CA LEU A 132 -5.10 -0.40 -0.05
C LEU A 132 -6.24 -0.18 0.94
N CYS A 133 -7.17 0.68 0.61
CA CYS A 133 -8.35 0.92 1.44
C CYS A 133 -9.59 1.26 0.62
N THR A 134 -10.74 1.06 1.25
CA THR A 134 -12.05 1.49 0.77
C THR A 134 -12.80 2.16 1.91
N ARG A 135 -13.71 3.09 1.62
CA ARG A 135 -14.62 3.66 2.62
C ARG A 135 -15.40 2.53 3.32
N LYS A 136 -15.74 2.73 4.60
CA LYS A 136 -16.35 1.71 5.45
C LYS A 136 -17.65 1.16 4.87
N GLU A 137 -18.51 2.01 4.34
CA GLU A 137 -19.79 1.69 3.73
C GLU A 137 -19.70 0.89 2.42
N TYR A 138 -18.50 0.85 1.83
CA TYR A 138 -18.21 0.09 0.61
C TYR A 138 -17.45 -1.23 0.87
N ARG A 139 -17.15 -1.56 2.13
CA ARG A 139 -16.46 -2.79 2.53
C ARG A 139 -17.33 -4.04 2.33
N SER A 140 -16.70 -5.19 2.42
CA SER A 140 -17.33 -6.51 2.30
C SER A 140 -18.03 -6.79 0.94
N LYS A 141 -17.83 -5.93 -0.05
CA LYS A 141 -18.36 -6.07 -1.43
C LYS A 141 -17.29 -6.60 -2.41
N GLY A 142 -16.11 -7.00 -1.92
CA GLY A 142 -15.00 -7.50 -2.73
C GLY A 142 -14.24 -6.44 -3.52
N LEU A 143 -14.53 -5.15 -3.33
CA LEU A 143 -13.94 -4.05 -4.09
C LEU A 143 -12.41 -3.96 -3.92
N ALA A 144 -11.88 -4.11 -2.68
CA ALA A 144 -10.44 -4.12 -2.43
C ALA A 144 -9.73 -5.22 -3.22
N SER A 145 -10.31 -6.44 -3.29
CA SER A 145 -9.76 -7.54 -4.08
C SER A 145 -9.78 -7.25 -5.59
N ARG A 146 -10.83 -6.60 -6.11
CA ARG A 146 -10.90 -6.19 -7.53
C ARG A 146 -9.94 -5.06 -7.85
N MET A 147 -9.78 -4.06 -6.95
CA MET A 147 -8.77 -3.01 -7.11
C MET A 147 -7.36 -3.60 -7.11
N PHE A 148 -7.09 -4.60 -6.27
CA PHE A 148 -5.82 -5.31 -6.25
C PHE A 148 -5.56 -6.05 -7.58
N GLN A 149 -6.58 -6.71 -8.12
CA GLN A 149 -6.53 -7.35 -9.45
C GLN A 149 -6.28 -6.32 -10.55
N ALA A 150 -6.97 -5.19 -10.50
CA ALA A 150 -6.77 -4.08 -11.44
C ALA A 150 -5.34 -3.55 -11.41
N ALA A 151 -4.75 -3.41 -10.22
CA ALA A 151 -3.36 -3.00 -10.08
C ALA A 151 -2.37 -3.99 -10.72
N ILE A 152 -2.60 -5.30 -10.58
CA ILE A 152 -1.80 -6.32 -11.27
C ILE A 152 -1.92 -6.19 -12.79
N LEU A 153 -3.14 -6.02 -13.30
CA LEU A 153 -3.37 -5.84 -14.74
C LEU A 153 -2.70 -4.56 -15.25
N PHE A 154 -2.83 -3.47 -14.51
CA PHE A 154 -2.18 -2.20 -14.85
C PHE A 154 -0.65 -2.32 -14.88
N CYS A 155 -0.05 -3.01 -13.90
CA CYS A 155 1.40 -3.23 -13.89
C CYS A 155 1.91 -3.94 -15.14
N LYS A 156 1.12 -4.87 -15.72
CA LYS A 156 1.48 -5.54 -16.98
C LYS A 156 1.52 -4.58 -18.19
N GLU A 157 0.78 -3.46 -18.10
CA GLU A 157 0.73 -2.44 -19.15
C GLU A 157 1.84 -1.38 -19.02
N LEU A 158 2.65 -1.40 -17.95
CA LEU A 158 3.74 -0.43 -17.71
C LEU A 158 4.96 -0.61 -18.63
N GLY A 159 4.99 -1.66 -19.45
CA GLY A 159 6.11 -1.94 -20.36
C GLY A 159 7.38 -2.45 -19.69
N LEU A 160 7.32 -2.82 -18.41
CA LEU A 160 8.43 -3.49 -17.73
C LEU A 160 8.51 -4.96 -18.15
N SER A 161 9.73 -5.51 -18.22
CA SER A 161 9.94 -6.92 -18.56
C SER A 161 11.20 -7.45 -17.86
N PRO A 162 11.07 -8.29 -16.84
CA PRO A 162 9.81 -8.71 -16.18
C PRO A 162 9.19 -7.62 -15.31
N VAL A 163 7.89 -7.72 -15.04
CA VAL A 163 7.22 -6.92 -14.02
C VAL A 163 7.41 -7.58 -12.67
N CYS A 164 8.06 -6.90 -11.74
CA CYS A 164 8.26 -7.37 -10.37
C CYS A 164 7.54 -6.44 -9.40
N ILE A 165 6.75 -7.03 -8.51
CA ILE A 165 5.92 -6.30 -7.54
C ILE A 165 6.32 -6.70 -6.13
N LYS A 166 6.48 -5.71 -5.24
CA LYS A 166 6.61 -5.91 -3.80
C LYS A 166 5.44 -5.28 -3.05
N GLY A 167 5.18 -5.75 -1.85
CA GLY A 167 4.23 -5.11 -0.95
C GLY A 167 4.14 -5.80 0.40
N GLU A 168 3.48 -5.15 1.35
CA GLU A 168 3.32 -5.59 2.72
C GLU A 168 1.84 -5.73 3.08
N GLY A 169 1.53 -6.74 3.90
CA GLY A 169 0.20 -6.98 4.45
C GLY A 169 0.24 -6.97 5.98
N SER A 170 -0.18 -5.87 6.60
CA SER A 170 -0.26 -5.69 8.04
C SER A 170 -1.59 -6.14 8.66
N ALA A 171 -2.58 -6.46 7.84
CA ALA A 171 -3.89 -6.95 8.27
C ALA A 171 -4.22 -8.30 7.62
N LEU A 172 -4.99 -9.17 8.32
CA LEU A 172 -5.34 -10.51 7.80
C LEU A 172 -6.03 -10.44 6.44
N HIS A 173 -6.91 -9.48 6.21
CA HIS A 173 -7.60 -9.35 4.93
C HIS A 173 -6.64 -8.95 3.80
N SER A 174 -5.67 -8.08 4.04
CA SER A 174 -4.64 -7.74 3.04
C SER A 174 -3.73 -8.94 2.75
N GLN A 175 -3.31 -9.68 3.77
CA GLN A 175 -2.53 -10.91 3.61
C GLN A 175 -3.26 -11.92 2.72
N ARG A 176 -4.55 -12.18 2.99
CA ARG A 176 -5.38 -13.08 2.17
C ARG A 176 -5.51 -12.62 0.72
N ILE A 177 -5.52 -11.31 0.46
CA ILE A 177 -5.56 -10.77 -0.90
C ILE A 177 -4.23 -11.08 -1.62
N TYR A 178 -3.07 -10.81 -1.01
CA TYR A 178 -1.77 -11.14 -1.59
C TYR A 178 -1.66 -12.64 -1.91
N GLU A 179 -2.01 -13.49 -0.95
CA GLU A 179 -1.98 -14.95 -1.09
C GLU A 179 -2.93 -15.44 -2.20
N LYS A 180 -4.16 -14.91 -2.26
CA LYS A 180 -5.14 -15.19 -3.31
C LYS A 180 -4.61 -14.92 -4.72
N PHE A 181 -3.83 -13.86 -4.88
CA PHE A 181 -3.26 -13.49 -6.18
C PHE A 181 -1.86 -14.12 -6.42
N GLY A 182 -1.47 -15.09 -5.59
CA GLY A 182 -0.26 -15.87 -5.78
C GLY A 182 1.03 -15.07 -5.59
N PHE A 183 1.03 -14.13 -4.66
CA PHE A 183 2.26 -13.51 -4.18
C PHE A 183 2.98 -14.46 -3.24
N GLU A 184 4.30 -14.53 -3.36
CA GLU A 184 5.14 -15.32 -2.47
C GLU A 184 5.40 -14.53 -1.18
N THR A 185 5.17 -15.16 -0.03
CA THR A 185 5.58 -14.61 1.27
C THR A 185 7.09 -14.79 1.40
N ILE A 186 7.81 -13.68 1.42
CA ILE A 186 9.29 -13.68 1.50
C ILE A 186 9.74 -13.56 2.96
N HIS A 187 9.00 -12.78 3.73
CA HIS A 187 9.34 -12.54 5.13
C HIS A 187 8.09 -12.35 5.98
N VAL A 188 8.20 -12.75 7.25
CA VAL A 188 7.15 -12.58 8.26
C VAL A 188 7.75 -11.77 9.41
N LEU A 189 7.23 -10.57 9.62
CA LEU A 189 7.64 -9.65 10.67
C LEU A 189 6.70 -9.81 11.87
N ARG A 190 7.11 -10.51 12.89
CA ARG A 190 6.32 -10.62 14.12
C ARG A 190 6.30 -9.29 14.86
N HIS A 191 5.12 -8.85 15.27
CA HIS A 191 4.93 -7.58 15.96
C HIS A 191 5.52 -7.59 17.36
N ASP A 192 5.46 -8.74 18.05
CA ASP A 192 6.00 -8.96 19.40
C ASP A 192 7.54 -9.07 19.44
N GLU A 193 8.19 -9.29 18.31
CA GLU A 193 9.65 -9.34 18.17
C GLU A 193 10.27 -7.97 17.83
N TYR A 194 9.46 -6.96 17.49
CA TYR A 194 9.96 -5.61 17.23
C TYR A 194 10.07 -4.81 18.52
N ILE A 195 11.27 -4.88 19.12
CA ILE A 195 11.60 -4.34 20.43
C ILE A 195 12.57 -3.17 20.27
N ILE A 196 12.24 -2.02 20.85
CA ILE A 196 13.13 -0.84 20.95
C ILE A 196 13.24 -0.46 22.42
N ASP A 197 14.44 -0.27 22.90
CA ASP A 197 14.75 0.08 24.31
C ASP A 197 14.08 -0.87 25.33
N GLY A 198 13.95 -2.15 24.98
CA GLY A 198 13.35 -3.18 25.83
C GLY A 198 11.82 -3.22 25.81
N GLU A 199 11.17 -2.41 24.98
CA GLU A 199 9.72 -2.39 24.84
C GLU A 199 9.27 -2.89 23.48
N VAL A 200 8.26 -3.77 23.46
CA VAL A 200 7.53 -4.14 22.23
C VAL A 200 6.80 -2.91 21.73
N ILE A 201 7.05 -2.51 20.49
CA ILE A 201 6.48 -1.29 19.91
C ILE A 201 5.04 -1.49 19.45
N PHE A 202 4.76 -2.56 18.70
CA PHE A 202 3.41 -2.83 18.18
C PHE A 202 2.65 -3.75 19.13
N LYS A 203 1.96 -3.11 20.09
CA LYS A 203 1.07 -3.79 21.04
C LYS A 203 -0.38 -3.67 20.55
N ASN A 204 -1.23 -4.64 20.89
CA ASN A 204 -2.67 -4.60 20.56
C ASN A 204 -2.96 -4.56 19.05
N THR A 205 -2.27 -5.38 18.28
CA THR A 205 -2.49 -5.52 16.82
C THR A 205 -3.73 -6.36 16.48
N GLU A 206 -4.73 -6.41 17.39
CA GLU A 206 -5.92 -7.27 17.27
C GLU A 206 -5.52 -8.75 17.11
N ASP A 207 -6.13 -9.48 16.18
CA ASP A 207 -5.81 -10.88 15.90
C ASP A 207 -4.66 -11.06 14.88
N VAL A 208 -3.87 -10.00 14.63
CA VAL A 208 -2.79 -10.01 13.63
C VAL A 208 -1.44 -10.04 14.34
N GLU A 209 -0.78 -11.18 14.33
CA GLU A 209 0.51 -11.37 15.01
C GLU A 209 1.71 -10.83 14.22
N SER A 210 1.55 -10.59 12.91
CA SER A 210 2.68 -10.24 12.04
C SER A 210 2.27 -9.46 10.80
N THR A 211 3.19 -8.64 10.31
CA THR A 211 3.16 -8.11 8.94
C THR A 211 3.89 -9.08 8.04
N LYS A 212 3.30 -9.45 6.91
CA LYS A 212 3.92 -10.28 5.89
C LYS A 212 4.38 -9.43 4.71
N CYS A 213 5.57 -9.75 4.24
CA CYS A 213 6.19 -9.12 3.08
C CYS A 213 6.08 -10.05 1.87
N TYR A 214 5.67 -9.51 0.75
CA TYR A 214 5.31 -10.26 -0.43
C TYR A 214 6.07 -9.80 -1.67
N LEU A 215 6.45 -10.76 -2.51
CA LEU A 215 6.97 -10.50 -3.85
C LEU A 215 6.20 -11.29 -4.90
N LYS A 216 6.13 -10.75 -6.11
CA LYS A 216 5.61 -11.43 -7.29
C LYS A 216 6.31 -10.95 -8.54
N GLN A 217 6.67 -11.89 -9.40
CA GLN A 217 7.04 -11.63 -10.79
C GLN A 217 5.85 -12.03 -11.69
N LEU A 218 5.51 -11.18 -12.65
CA LEU A 218 4.43 -11.38 -13.62
C LEU A 218 4.99 -11.78 -14.98
#